data_39051c9af5839c547a331090e24213c6
#
_entry.id   39051c9af5839c547a331090e24213c6
#
_cell.length_a   1.000
_cell.length_b   1.000
_cell.length_c   1.000
_cell.angle_alpha   90.00
_cell.angle_beta   90.00
_cell.angle_gamma   90.00
#
_symmetry.space_group_name_H-M   'P 1'
#
loop_
_entity.id
_entity.type
_entity.pdbx_description
1 polymer ?
#
loop_
_entity_poly.entity_id
_entity_poly.type
_entity_poly.pdbx_seq_one_letter_code
_entity_poly.pdbx_strand_id
1 'polypeptide(L)'
;PALEPVGAGLLLQPAGLSVLHRMGLYQAMYRYGAHIDALVGHTYSGRAIMNSHYRPLGEQAHGLGIHRASLCHVLDSHLQTLPHQRRMASTVIAVDSQPQQATVTLEQKHENRTGTQTLTFDAVLIANGSHSQLRPAAWTRYDRLYPWGAMWAMLPMTAPFDVPLLQQRYHRASAMAGILPTGSRPDQPETPLASFFWSLPVTEIAHWQQPDFAASPFEKWRGALHTFWPQLDEVLTPLTQAQQLTPATYRDVIMSKWGDNRLGVIGDAAHAMSPQLGQGANMALLDAFALARGIASHGDLQERLAHAARLRSRHVKLYQALTWAATPLYQSDKAWHALLRDFLLTPLGRVPPGPRIQARLVAGLESPRSARMKNTPATR
;
A
#
# COMPACT_ATOMS: atom_id res chain seq x y z
N PRO A 1 8.98 23.46 4.56
CA PRO A 1 9.27 22.17 3.94
C PRO A 1 8.11 21.78 3.02
N ALA A 2 8.45 21.38 1.80
CA ALA A 2 7.46 20.86 0.85
C ALA A 2 7.04 19.43 1.26
N LEU A 3 5.86 18.99 0.82
CA LEU A 3 5.52 17.58 0.85
C LEU A 3 6.38 16.88 -0.22
N GLU A 4 7.41 16.20 0.22
CA GLU A 4 8.25 15.39 -0.65
C GLU A 4 7.84 13.92 -0.49
N PRO A 5 6.97 13.41 -1.34
CA PRO A 5 6.60 12.01 -1.28
C PRO A 5 7.75 11.16 -1.80
N VAL A 6 8.54 10.67 -0.87
CA VAL A 6 9.57 9.66 -1.13
C VAL A 6 8.88 8.31 -1.30
N GLY A 7 9.27 7.56 -2.28
CA GLY A 7 8.87 6.16 -2.34
C GLY A 7 8.52 5.64 -3.71
N ALA A 8 8.21 4.37 -3.70
CA ALA A 8 7.93 3.52 -4.82
C ALA A 8 6.56 3.78 -5.46
N GLY A 9 6.34 3.14 -6.58
CA GLY A 9 5.02 2.99 -7.15
C GLY A 9 4.10 2.16 -6.25
N LEU A 10 2.82 2.33 -6.43
CA LEU A 10 1.79 1.53 -5.78
C LEU A 10 0.68 1.18 -6.78
N LEU A 11 -0.06 0.13 -6.48
CA LEU A 11 -1.17 -0.32 -7.32
C LEU A 11 -2.50 0.02 -6.65
N LEU A 12 -3.24 0.94 -7.25
CA LEU A 12 -4.63 1.18 -6.90
C LEU A 12 -5.50 0.12 -7.54
N GLN A 13 -6.22 -0.61 -6.69
CA GLN A 13 -7.10 -1.69 -7.07
C GLN A 13 -8.53 -1.17 -7.31
N PRO A 14 -9.42 -1.93 -7.96
CA PRO A 14 -10.79 -1.50 -8.21
C PRO A 14 -11.54 -0.96 -6.98
N ALA A 15 -11.30 -1.53 -5.80
CA ALA A 15 -11.90 -1.03 -4.56
C ALA A 15 -11.44 0.39 -4.20
N GLY A 16 -10.14 0.68 -4.28
CA GLY A 16 -9.60 2.02 -4.08
C GLY A 16 -10.03 3.01 -5.17
N LEU A 17 -9.99 2.56 -6.44
CA LEU A 17 -10.45 3.37 -7.57
C LEU A 17 -11.92 3.77 -7.44
N SER A 18 -12.77 2.92 -6.87
CA SER A 18 -14.17 3.24 -6.63
C SER A 18 -14.37 4.42 -5.66
N VAL A 19 -13.46 4.59 -4.71
CA VAL A 19 -13.46 5.76 -3.81
C VAL A 19 -13.06 7.02 -4.58
N LEU A 20 -12.00 6.95 -5.38
CA LEU A 20 -11.55 8.08 -6.19
C LEU A 20 -12.59 8.52 -7.22
N HIS A 21 -13.34 7.58 -7.82
CA HIS A 21 -14.49 7.88 -8.65
C HIS A 21 -15.55 8.71 -7.89
N ARG A 22 -15.89 8.29 -6.67
CA ARG A 22 -16.87 9.00 -5.83
C ARG A 22 -16.40 10.38 -5.38
N MET A 23 -15.09 10.59 -5.29
CA MET A 23 -14.48 11.88 -5.01
C MET A 23 -14.34 12.77 -6.25
N GLY A 24 -14.65 12.26 -7.46
CA GLY A 24 -14.42 12.97 -8.71
C GLY A 24 -12.94 13.06 -9.13
N LEU A 25 -12.05 12.30 -8.48
CA LEU A 25 -10.60 12.37 -8.67
C LEU A 25 -10.04 11.32 -9.64
N TYR A 26 -10.87 10.39 -10.10
CA TYR A 26 -10.39 9.29 -10.94
C TYR A 26 -9.67 9.77 -12.21
N GLN A 27 -10.24 10.72 -12.94
CA GLN A 27 -9.62 11.22 -14.18
C GLN A 27 -8.28 11.92 -13.92
N ALA A 28 -8.17 12.67 -12.84
CA ALA A 28 -6.91 13.29 -12.43
C ALA A 28 -5.84 12.25 -12.07
N MET A 29 -6.24 11.17 -11.38
CA MET A 29 -5.34 10.04 -11.08
C MET A 29 -4.93 9.29 -12.34
N TYR A 30 -5.88 9.04 -13.25
CA TYR A 30 -5.65 8.29 -14.48
C TYR A 30 -4.65 9.00 -15.40
N ARG A 31 -4.63 10.34 -15.40
CA ARG A 31 -3.66 11.15 -16.17
C ARG A 31 -2.21 10.80 -15.83
N TYR A 32 -1.94 10.50 -14.58
CA TYR A 32 -0.58 10.21 -14.10
C TYR A 32 -0.32 8.72 -13.88
N GLY A 33 -1.34 7.88 -13.94
CA GLY A 33 -1.21 6.46 -13.69
C GLY A 33 -1.03 5.63 -14.95
N ALA A 34 -0.65 4.38 -14.78
CA ALA A 34 -0.61 3.37 -15.84
C ALA A 34 -1.73 2.35 -15.63
N HIS A 35 -2.46 2.06 -16.69
CA HIS A 35 -3.50 1.03 -16.71
C HIS A 35 -2.91 -0.35 -16.47
N ILE A 36 -3.52 -1.16 -15.60
CA ILE A 36 -3.08 -2.52 -15.29
C ILE A 36 -4.24 -3.49 -15.47
N ASP A 37 -4.10 -4.41 -16.42
CA ASP A 37 -5.11 -5.46 -16.74
C ASP A 37 -4.99 -6.68 -15.83
N ALA A 38 -3.77 -7.00 -15.42
CA ALA A 38 -3.49 -8.21 -14.67
C ALA A 38 -2.21 -8.13 -13.82
N LEU A 39 -2.15 -9.05 -12.85
CA LEU A 39 -0.97 -9.38 -12.09
C LEU A 39 -0.50 -10.76 -12.53
N VAL A 40 0.72 -10.84 -13.07
CA VAL A 40 1.31 -12.08 -13.56
C VAL A 40 2.60 -12.40 -12.82
N GLY A 41 2.77 -13.66 -12.46
CA GLY A 41 3.94 -14.10 -11.74
C GLY A 41 4.44 -15.47 -12.23
N HIS A 42 5.75 -15.57 -12.43
CA HIS A 42 6.38 -16.79 -12.90
C HIS A 42 7.49 -17.22 -11.94
N THR A 43 7.73 -18.51 -11.86
CA THR A 43 8.93 -19.02 -11.22
C THR A 43 10.18 -18.66 -12.05
N TYR A 44 11.34 -18.80 -11.46
CA TYR A 44 12.64 -18.71 -12.16
C TYR A 44 12.68 -19.58 -13.43
N SER A 45 12.10 -20.78 -13.38
CA SER A 45 12.02 -21.70 -14.54
C SER A 45 10.93 -21.35 -15.56
N GLY A 46 10.25 -20.20 -15.42
CA GLY A 46 9.20 -19.74 -16.36
C GLY A 46 7.80 -20.30 -16.11
N ARG A 47 7.59 -21.14 -15.09
CA ARG A 47 6.26 -21.67 -14.76
C ARG A 47 5.39 -20.55 -14.18
N ALA A 48 4.20 -20.34 -14.76
CA ALA A 48 3.24 -19.38 -14.23
C ALA A 48 2.66 -19.86 -12.89
N ILE A 49 2.75 -19.02 -11.86
CA ILE A 49 2.25 -19.28 -10.51
C ILE A 49 1.22 -18.25 -10.05
N MET A 50 1.14 -17.12 -10.72
CA MET A 50 0.11 -16.11 -10.53
C MET A 50 -0.35 -15.61 -11.90
N ASN A 51 -1.67 -15.53 -12.10
CA ASN A 51 -2.26 -15.01 -13.32
C ASN A 51 -3.65 -14.45 -13.00
N SER A 52 -3.65 -13.32 -12.32
CA SER A 52 -4.88 -12.68 -11.81
C SER A 52 -5.28 -11.52 -12.71
N HIS A 53 -6.26 -11.75 -13.55
CA HIS A 53 -6.86 -10.73 -14.41
C HIS A 53 -8.04 -10.06 -13.73
N TYR A 54 -8.26 -8.76 -14.02
CA TYR A 54 -9.47 -8.05 -13.56
C TYR A 54 -10.69 -8.32 -14.44
N ARG A 55 -10.51 -8.73 -15.69
CA ARG A 55 -11.58 -8.99 -16.65
C ARG A 55 -12.75 -9.85 -16.13
N PRO A 56 -12.57 -10.88 -15.26
CA PRO A 56 -13.69 -11.62 -14.67
C PRO A 56 -14.64 -10.78 -13.81
N LEU A 57 -14.29 -9.54 -13.49
CA LEU A 57 -15.11 -8.59 -12.72
C LEU A 57 -15.94 -7.67 -13.63
N GLY A 58 -15.62 -7.62 -14.93
CA GLY A 58 -16.22 -6.77 -15.95
C GLY A 58 -15.17 -6.27 -16.93
N GLU A 59 -15.57 -5.92 -18.13
CA GLU A 59 -14.65 -5.52 -19.22
C GLU A 59 -13.84 -4.27 -18.91
N GLN A 60 -14.38 -3.36 -18.08
CA GLN A 60 -13.71 -2.12 -17.69
C GLN A 60 -12.96 -2.24 -16.36
N ALA A 61 -12.96 -3.43 -15.73
CA ALA A 61 -12.27 -3.62 -14.45
C ALA A 61 -10.76 -3.66 -14.66
N HIS A 62 -10.03 -2.80 -13.95
CA HIS A 62 -8.57 -2.69 -14.03
C HIS A 62 -7.98 -2.19 -12.71
N GLY A 63 -6.68 -2.32 -12.56
CA GLY A 63 -5.88 -1.61 -11.58
C GLY A 63 -5.26 -0.35 -12.19
N LEU A 64 -4.74 0.53 -11.36
CA LEU A 64 -3.97 1.71 -11.77
C LEU A 64 -2.66 1.71 -11.02
N GLY A 65 -1.56 1.44 -11.72
CA GLY A 65 -0.23 1.67 -11.19
C GLY A 65 0.05 3.16 -11.15
N ILE A 66 0.53 3.67 -10.02
CA ILE A 66 0.75 5.11 -9.87
C ILE A 66 1.98 5.38 -9.01
N HIS A 67 2.75 6.40 -9.39
CA HIS A 67 3.82 6.91 -8.55
C HIS A 67 3.22 7.58 -7.28
N ARG A 68 3.80 7.34 -6.11
CA ARG A 68 3.29 7.91 -4.85
C ARG A 68 3.23 9.44 -4.89
N ALA A 69 4.21 10.10 -5.52
CA ALA A 69 4.19 11.55 -5.68
C ALA A 69 2.96 12.04 -6.46
N SER A 70 2.58 11.33 -7.50
CA SER A 70 1.42 11.66 -8.34
C SER A 70 0.11 11.48 -7.57
N LEU A 71 -0.02 10.39 -6.81
CA LEU A 71 -1.16 10.19 -5.91
C LEU A 71 -1.26 11.34 -4.89
N CYS A 72 -0.16 11.67 -4.22
CA CYS A 72 -0.13 12.75 -3.25
C CYS A 72 -0.43 14.10 -3.88
N HIS A 73 0.11 14.39 -5.07
CA HIS A 73 -0.14 15.62 -5.82
C HIS A 73 -1.64 15.81 -6.12
N VAL A 74 -2.30 14.79 -6.65
CA VAL A 74 -3.74 14.88 -6.99
C VAL A 74 -4.58 15.07 -5.73
N LEU A 75 -4.30 14.32 -4.65
CA LEU A 75 -5.02 14.45 -3.39
C LEU A 75 -4.78 15.83 -2.75
N ASP A 76 -3.54 16.31 -2.76
CA ASP A 76 -3.17 17.60 -2.20
C ASP A 76 -3.79 18.76 -3.00
N SER A 77 -3.72 18.70 -4.32
CA SER A 77 -4.35 19.71 -5.20
C SER A 77 -5.85 19.82 -4.94
N HIS A 78 -6.52 18.69 -4.71
CA HIS A 78 -7.93 18.71 -4.33
C HIS A 78 -8.14 19.26 -2.92
N LEU A 79 -7.31 18.87 -1.94
CA LEU A 79 -7.38 19.40 -0.58
C LEU A 79 -7.26 20.92 -0.54
N GLN A 80 -6.42 21.53 -1.40
CA GLN A 80 -6.25 22.99 -1.49
C GLN A 80 -7.55 23.72 -1.89
N THR A 81 -8.50 23.04 -2.51
CA THR A 81 -9.81 23.61 -2.86
C THR A 81 -10.81 23.58 -1.70
N LEU A 82 -10.47 22.94 -0.59
CA LEU A 82 -11.35 22.75 0.57
C LEU A 82 -10.89 23.61 1.75
N PRO A 83 -11.79 24.06 2.62
CA PRO A 83 -11.42 24.73 3.86
C PRO A 83 -10.59 23.79 4.73
N HIS A 84 -9.33 24.14 5.00
CA HIS A 84 -8.46 23.38 5.87
C HIS A 84 -7.35 24.25 6.46
N GLN A 85 -6.71 23.76 7.51
CA GLN A 85 -5.47 24.32 8.04
C GLN A 85 -4.37 23.25 7.98
N ARG A 86 -3.18 23.62 7.51
CA ARG A 86 -2.02 22.77 7.48
C ARG A 86 -0.91 23.32 8.38
N ARG A 87 -0.37 22.49 9.25
CA ARG A 87 0.76 22.84 10.10
C ARG A 87 1.96 21.99 9.69
N MET A 88 2.87 22.62 8.95
CA MET A 88 4.13 21.99 8.54
C MET A 88 5.18 22.11 9.66
N ALA A 89 6.28 21.34 9.59
CA ALA A 89 7.35 21.30 10.59
C ALA A 89 6.86 21.07 12.03
N SER A 90 5.74 20.33 12.17
CA SER A 90 5.10 20.03 13.45
C SER A 90 5.02 18.52 13.63
N THR A 91 5.54 18.01 14.74
CA THR A 91 5.46 16.59 15.09
C THR A 91 4.44 16.42 16.22
N VAL A 92 3.43 15.57 15.99
CA VAL A 92 2.52 15.16 17.07
C VAL A 92 3.25 14.16 17.97
N ILE A 93 3.40 14.49 19.24
CA ILE A 93 4.09 13.66 20.23
C ILE A 93 3.13 12.97 21.21
N ALA A 94 1.91 13.50 21.39
CA ALA A 94 0.88 12.87 22.21
C ALA A 94 -0.54 13.23 21.72
N VAL A 95 -1.45 12.30 21.95
CA VAL A 95 -2.89 12.51 21.76
C VAL A 95 -3.61 11.97 23.00
N ASP A 96 -4.48 12.78 23.58
CA ASP A 96 -5.39 12.35 24.63
C ASP A 96 -6.84 12.54 24.15
N SER A 97 -7.72 11.63 24.55
CA SER A 97 -9.12 11.64 24.09
C SER A 97 -10.08 11.46 25.26
N GLN A 98 -10.91 12.44 25.47
CA GLN A 98 -11.97 12.48 26.47
C GLN A 98 -13.36 12.44 25.79
N PRO A 99 -14.45 12.17 26.50
CA PRO A 99 -15.79 12.11 25.89
C PRO A 99 -16.22 13.37 25.16
N GLN A 100 -15.78 14.55 25.60
CA GLN A 100 -16.20 15.86 25.06
C GLN A 100 -15.21 16.44 24.04
N GLN A 101 -13.91 16.11 24.16
CA GLN A 101 -12.86 16.70 23.34
C GLN A 101 -11.65 15.78 23.22
N ALA A 102 -10.80 16.05 22.24
CA ALA A 102 -9.47 15.43 22.13
C ALA A 102 -8.39 16.52 22.12
N THR A 103 -7.23 16.22 22.72
CA THR A 103 -6.09 17.12 22.72
C THR A 103 -4.91 16.51 21.97
N VAL A 104 -4.17 17.36 21.30
CA VAL A 104 -2.96 17.01 20.54
C VAL A 104 -1.82 17.84 21.04
N THR A 105 -0.75 17.19 21.48
CA THR A 105 0.49 17.89 21.82
C THR A 105 1.45 17.84 20.64
N LEU A 106 1.83 19.02 20.16
CA LEU A 106 2.74 19.23 19.05
C LEU A 106 4.11 19.64 19.56
N GLU A 107 5.14 19.08 18.97
CA GLU A 107 6.50 19.60 19.02
C GLU A 107 6.77 20.39 17.75
N GLN A 108 7.20 21.64 17.87
CA GLN A 108 7.59 22.51 16.76
C GLN A 108 9.05 22.89 16.89
N LYS A 109 9.82 22.67 15.83
CA LYS A 109 11.21 23.08 15.73
C LYS A 109 11.31 24.44 15.04
N HIS A 110 11.70 25.45 15.77
CA HIS A 110 12.15 26.75 15.24
C HIS A 110 13.67 26.82 15.35
N GLU A 111 14.34 27.40 14.36
CA GLU A 111 15.79 27.40 14.12
C GLU A 111 16.73 27.07 15.30
N ASN A 112 16.42 27.50 16.52
CA ASN A 112 17.24 27.24 17.72
C ASN A 112 16.43 26.84 18.98
N ARG A 113 15.13 26.60 18.86
CA ARG A 113 14.27 26.22 19.99
C ARG A 113 13.26 25.16 19.61
N THR A 114 13.13 24.17 20.46
CA THR A 114 12.02 23.22 20.40
C THR A 114 10.97 23.67 21.41
N GLY A 115 9.77 23.96 20.93
CA GLY A 115 8.61 24.31 21.76
C GLY A 115 7.53 23.24 21.68
N THR A 116 6.76 23.08 22.75
CA THR A 116 5.57 22.23 22.76
C THR A 116 4.31 23.09 22.83
N GLN A 117 3.28 22.70 22.10
CA GLN A 117 1.97 23.34 22.10
C GLN A 117 0.88 22.27 22.20
N THR A 118 -0.08 22.47 23.08
CA THR A 118 -1.28 21.62 23.17
C THR A 118 -2.46 22.33 22.50
N LEU A 119 -3.16 21.61 21.64
CA LEU A 119 -4.34 22.09 20.91
C LEU A 119 -5.53 21.16 21.22
N THR A 120 -6.72 21.73 21.24
CA THR A 120 -7.97 21.02 21.50
C THR A 120 -8.81 20.96 20.23
N PHE A 121 -9.43 19.80 20.00
CA PHE A 121 -10.27 19.51 18.84
C PHE A 121 -11.53 18.72 19.24
N ASP A 122 -12.57 18.79 18.41
CA ASP A 122 -13.78 17.95 18.57
C ASP A 122 -13.47 16.48 18.40
N ALA A 123 -12.55 16.12 17.52
CA ALA A 123 -12.01 14.77 17.34
C ALA A 123 -10.62 14.79 16.72
N VAL A 124 -9.86 13.72 16.90
CA VAL A 124 -8.53 13.49 16.31
C VAL A 124 -8.54 12.17 15.54
N LEU A 125 -7.95 12.19 14.35
CA LEU A 125 -7.75 11.01 13.52
C LEU A 125 -6.26 10.75 13.36
N ILE A 126 -5.80 9.61 13.85
CA ILE A 126 -4.43 9.13 13.67
C ILE A 126 -4.33 8.42 12.31
N ALA A 127 -3.57 9.01 11.38
CA ALA A 127 -3.36 8.50 10.03
C ALA A 127 -1.88 8.57 9.62
N ASN A 128 -0.96 8.49 10.59
CA ASN A 128 0.47 8.73 10.43
C ASN A 128 1.29 7.48 10.06
N GLY A 129 0.61 6.45 9.50
CA GLY A 129 1.26 5.29 8.89
C GLY A 129 1.65 4.18 9.85
N SER A 130 2.32 3.16 9.30
CA SER A 130 2.60 1.89 9.99
C SER A 130 3.53 2.06 11.21
N HIS A 131 4.38 3.08 11.24
CA HIS A 131 5.31 3.35 12.33
C HIS A 131 4.73 4.29 13.41
N SER A 132 3.42 4.49 13.42
CA SER A 132 2.75 5.35 14.40
C SER A 132 3.14 5.00 15.85
N GLN A 133 3.56 6.01 16.60
CA GLN A 133 3.76 5.93 18.06
C GLN A 133 2.54 6.43 18.84
N LEU A 134 1.52 6.91 18.12
CA LEU A 134 0.33 7.52 18.71
C LEU A 134 -0.82 6.51 18.91
N ARG A 135 -0.65 5.27 18.50
CA ARG A 135 -1.65 4.22 18.70
C ARG A 135 -1.93 4.00 20.19
N PRO A 136 -3.19 4.02 20.65
CA PRO A 136 -3.48 3.68 22.03
C PRO A 136 -3.04 2.23 22.35
N ALA A 137 -2.18 2.07 23.35
CA ALA A 137 -1.65 0.76 23.74
C ALA A 137 -2.78 -0.23 24.11
N ALA A 138 -3.82 0.25 24.80
CA ALA A 138 -4.98 -0.55 25.18
C ALA A 138 -5.79 -1.09 23.98
N TRP A 139 -5.66 -0.49 22.79
CA TRP A 139 -6.33 -0.92 21.58
C TRP A 139 -5.45 -1.82 20.71
N THR A 140 -4.13 -1.76 20.89
CA THR A 140 -3.13 -2.46 20.06
C THR A 140 -2.91 -3.86 20.61
N ARG A 141 -3.28 -4.88 19.84
CA ARG A 141 -3.07 -6.30 20.19
C ARG A 141 -1.74 -6.82 19.65
N TYR A 142 -1.32 -6.31 18.51
CA TYR A 142 -0.13 -6.76 17.81
C TYR A 142 0.47 -5.59 17.04
N ASP A 143 1.76 -5.38 17.17
CA ASP A 143 2.54 -4.40 16.42
C ASP A 143 3.98 -4.89 16.31
N ARG A 144 4.35 -5.47 15.18
CA ARG A 144 5.68 -6.02 14.96
C ARG A 144 6.21 -5.70 13.57
N LEU A 145 7.51 -5.49 13.50
CA LEU A 145 8.23 -5.42 12.24
C LEU A 145 8.08 -6.78 11.53
N TYR A 146 7.69 -6.71 10.26
CA TYR A 146 7.63 -7.88 9.41
C TYR A 146 9.06 -8.30 9.01
N PRO A 147 9.40 -9.61 9.01
CA PRO A 147 10.80 -10.04 8.81
C PRO A 147 11.32 -9.84 7.39
N TRP A 148 10.46 -9.53 6.44
CA TRP A 148 10.80 -9.25 5.04
C TRP A 148 10.49 -7.80 4.69
N GLY A 149 11.30 -7.26 3.78
CA GLY A 149 11.07 -5.95 3.19
C GLY A 149 11.34 -5.99 1.69
N ALA A 150 11.60 -4.84 1.11
CA ALA A 150 12.00 -4.74 -0.28
C ALA A 150 12.93 -3.55 -0.50
N MET A 151 13.76 -3.65 -1.51
CA MET A 151 14.48 -2.53 -2.12
C MET A 151 13.71 -2.10 -3.36
N TRP A 152 13.50 -0.80 -3.52
CA TRP A 152 12.70 -0.21 -4.58
C TRP A 152 13.52 0.78 -5.41
N ALA A 153 13.22 0.83 -6.70
CA ALA A 153 13.69 1.91 -7.57
C ALA A 153 12.58 2.37 -8.51
N MET A 154 12.57 3.67 -8.81
CA MET A 154 11.77 4.25 -9.88
C MET A 154 12.66 4.41 -11.10
N LEU A 155 12.27 3.80 -12.20
CA LEU A 155 13.07 3.69 -13.41
C LEU A 155 12.26 4.15 -14.62
N PRO A 156 12.90 4.68 -15.68
CA PRO A 156 12.21 4.88 -16.95
C PRO A 156 11.58 3.58 -17.44
N MET A 157 10.37 3.68 -17.98
CA MET A 157 9.69 2.53 -18.59
C MET A 157 10.39 2.17 -19.89
N THR A 158 10.73 0.89 -20.05
CA THR A 158 11.32 0.33 -21.27
C THR A 158 10.65 -0.98 -21.65
N ALA A 159 10.75 -1.37 -22.92
CA ALA A 159 10.37 -2.69 -23.38
C ALA A 159 11.23 -3.77 -22.64
N PRO A 160 10.70 -4.96 -22.40
CA PRO A 160 9.37 -5.46 -22.74
C PRO A 160 8.32 -5.21 -21.64
N PHE A 161 8.56 -4.27 -20.72
CA PHE A 161 7.70 -4.02 -19.56
C PHE A 161 6.67 -2.90 -19.76
N ASP A 162 6.64 -2.27 -20.92
CA ASP A 162 5.66 -1.27 -21.36
C ASP A 162 4.28 -1.87 -21.72
N VAL A 163 3.86 -2.83 -20.93
CA VAL A 163 2.59 -3.56 -21.06
C VAL A 163 1.74 -3.35 -19.81
N PRO A 164 0.39 -3.44 -19.90
CA PRO A 164 -0.51 -3.16 -18.79
C PRO A 164 -0.52 -4.29 -17.74
N LEU A 165 0.64 -4.71 -17.28
CA LEU A 165 0.80 -5.83 -16.35
C LEU A 165 1.73 -5.47 -15.17
N LEU A 166 1.32 -5.84 -13.95
CA LEU A 166 2.29 -6.05 -12.89
C LEU A 166 2.95 -7.40 -13.14
N GLN A 167 4.25 -7.40 -13.44
CA GLN A 167 5.02 -8.61 -13.70
C GLN A 167 5.91 -8.95 -12.50
N GLN A 168 5.93 -10.21 -12.10
CA GLN A 168 6.72 -10.69 -10.97
C GLN A 168 7.44 -12.00 -11.32
N ARG A 169 8.62 -12.17 -10.76
CA ARG A 169 9.37 -13.42 -10.84
C ARG A 169 9.80 -13.89 -9.46
N TYR A 170 9.78 -15.21 -9.27
CA TYR A 170 10.01 -15.84 -7.98
C TYR A 170 11.04 -16.95 -8.08
N HIS A 171 11.97 -16.99 -7.14
CA HIS A 171 12.79 -18.16 -6.87
C HIS A 171 12.36 -18.78 -5.55
N ARG A 172 11.64 -19.91 -5.64
CA ARG A 172 10.94 -20.51 -4.48
C ARG A 172 10.03 -19.49 -3.78
N ALA A 173 10.16 -19.33 -2.46
CA ALA A 173 9.53 -18.29 -1.67
C ALA A 173 10.56 -17.31 -1.05
N SER A 174 11.86 -17.46 -1.36
CA SER A 174 12.95 -16.72 -0.74
C SER A 174 13.41 -15.49 -1.54
N ALA A 175 13.11 -15.42 -2.84
CA ALA A 175 13.45 -14.26 -3.65
C ALA A 175 12.29 -13.90 -4.60
N MET A 176 12.01 -12.62 -4.71
CA MET A 176 10.98 -12.07 -5.57
C MET A 176 11.45 -10.74 -6.14
N ALA A 177 11.32 -10.59 -7.45
CA ALA A 177 11.45 -9.31 -8.13
C ALA A 177 10.14 -8.98 -8.85
N GLY A 178 9.88 -7.70 -9.04
CA GLY A 178 8.72 -7.27 -9.83
C GLY A 178 8.91 -5.92 -10.47
N ILE A 179 8.17 -5.73 -11.55
CA ILE A 179 8.05 -4.46 -12.29
C ILE A 179 6.57 -4.10 -12.36
N LEU A 180 6.26 -2.88 -11.96
CA LEU A 180 4.94 -2.27 -12.03
C LEU A 180 5.02 -1.00 -12.86
N PRO A 181 4.32 -0.89 -14.01
CA PRO A 181 4.08 0.38 -14.66
C PRO A 181 3.38 1.36 -13.72
N THR A 182 3.88 2.59 -13.60
CA THR A 182 3.36 3.58 -12.63
C THR A 182 3.00 4.94 -13.25
N GLY A 183 2.95 4.99 -14.58
CA GLY A 183 2.66 6.23 -15.29
C GLY A 183 3.76 7.25 -15.10
N SER A 184 3.42 8.50 -14.86
CA SER A 184 4.38 9.60 -14.83
C SER A 184 4.27 10.43 -13.54
N ARG A 185 5.28 11.28 -13.31
CA ARG A 185 5.27 12.26 -12.23
C ARG A 185 4.71 13.61 -12.71
N PRO A 186 4.14 14.43 -11.81
CA PRO A 186 3.60 15.74 -12.17
C PRO A 186 4.65 16.70 -12.73
N ASP A 187 5.89 16.59 -12.26
CA ASP A 187 7.04 17.38 -12.73
C ASP A 187 7.68 16.85 -14.02
N GLN A 188 7.33 15.62 -14.44
CA GLN A 188 7.82 14.96 -15.66
C GLN A 188 6.69 14.14 -16.32
N PRO A 189 5.61 14.81 -16.79
CA PRO A 189 4.40 14.12 -17.25
C PRO A 189 4.60 13.29 -18.53
N GLU A 190 5.62 13.61 -19.32
CA GLU A 190 5.95 12.91 -20.58
C GLU A 190 6.88 11.70 -20.38
N THR A 191 7.33 11.45 -19.15
CA THR A 191 8.26 10.37 -18.86
C THR A 191 7.54 9.22 -18.14
N PRO A 192 7.14 8.14 -18.85
CA PRO A 192 6.56 6.99 -18.20
C PRO A 192 7.59 6.26 -17.35
N LEU A 193 7.16 5.84 -16.17
CA LEU A 193 7.99 5.21 -15.14
C LEU A 193 7.49 3.80 -14.82
N ALA A 194 8.44 2.96 -14.42
CA ALA A 194 8.20 1.67 -13.79
C ALA A 194 8.75 1.66 -12.37
N SER A 195 8.03 1.03 -11.48
CA SER A 195 8.52 0.70 -10.14
C SER A 195 9.11 -0.70 -10.15
N PHE A 196 10.42 -0.78 -10.01
CA PHE A 196 11.11 -2.03 -9.72
C PHE A 196 11.09 -2.31 -8.22
N PHE A 197 10.94 -3.56 -7.82
CA PHE A 197 11.11 -4.00 -6.44
C PHE A 197 11.79 -5.37 -6.36
N TRP A 198 12.62 -5.51 -5.33
CA TRP A 198 13.32 -6.72 -4.96
C TRP A 198 13.09 -7.02 -3.50
N SER A 199 12.46 -8.16 -3.21
CA SER A 199 12.14 -8.57 -1.83
C SER A 199 13.30 -9.33 -1.20
N LEU A 200 13.61 -8.98 0.05
CA LEU A 200 14.66 -9.61 0.85
C LEU A 200 14.35 -9.52 2.36
N PRO A 201 15.04 -10.35 3.20
CA PRO A 201 14.95 -10.22 4.65
C PRO A 201 15.36 -8.82 5.14
N VAL A 202 14.72 -8.34 6.19
CA VAL A 202 15.03 -7.00 6.76
C VAL A 202 16.48 -6.93 7.25
N THR A 203 17.05 -8.03 7.73
CA THR A 203 18.46 -8.13 8.12
C THR A 203 19.41 -7.82 6.95
N GLU A 204 19.07 -8.22 5.74
CA GLU A 204 19.87 -7.90 4.56
C GLU A 204 19.70 -6.44 4.13
N ILE A 205 18.50 -5.87 4.24
CA ILE A 205 18.24 -4.45 3.95
C ILE A 205 19.18 -3.55 4.76
N ALA A 206 19.42 -3.87 6.03
CA ALA A 206 20.32 -3.10 6.90
C ALA A 206 21.76 -3.07 6.36
N HIS A 207 22.23 -4.14 5.75
CA HIS A 207 23.54 -4.18 5.11
C HIS A 207 23.62 -3.27 3.87
N TRP A 208 22.55 -3.23 3.07
CA TRP A 208 22.49 -2.38 1.87
C TRP A 208 22.48 -0.89 2.17
N GLN A 209 22.10 -0.51 3.38
CA GLN A 209 22.07 0.89 3.85
C GLN A 209 23.39 1.39 4.43
N GLN A 210 24.37 0.50 4.62
CA GLN A 210 25.68 0.91 5.18
C GLN A 210 26.43 1.79 4.17
N PRO A 211 27.07 2.88 4.62
CA PRO A 211 27.83 3.77 3.73
C PRO A 211 28.94 3.09 2.94
N ASP A 212 29.53 2.07 3.52
CA ASP A 212 30.64 1.27 2.98
C ASP A 212 30.15 0.03 2.21
N PHE A 213 28.88 -0.04 1.87
CA PHE A 213 28.38 -1.14 1.03
C PHE A 213 29.11 -1.12 -0.30
N ALA A 214 30.07 -2.05 -0.41
CA ALA A 214 31.05 -2.06 -1.51
C ALA A 214 30.39 -2.30 -2.88
N ALA A 215 31.02 -1.78 -3.93
CA ALA A 215 30.56 -1.99 -5.30
C ALA A 215 30.46 -3.50 -5.67
N SER A 216 31.36 -4.33 -5.14
CA SER A 216 31.38 -5.77 -5.41
C SER A 216 30.11 -6.53 -5.01
N PRO A 217 29.47 -6.33 -3.83
CA PRO A 217 28.17 -6.92 -3.54
C PRO A 217 27.05 -6.44 -4.47
N PHE A 218 27.05 -5.18 -4.87
CA PHE A 218 26.06 -4.64 -5.80
C PHE A 218 26.19 -5.29 -7.19
N GLU A 219 27.41 -5.43 -7.72
CA GLU A 219 27.67 -6.10 -8.99
C GLU A 219 27.29 -7.59 -8.94
N LYS A 220 27.58 -8.27 -7.82
CA LYS A 220 27.16 -9.67 -7.62
C LYS A 220 25.63 -9.80 -7.64
N TRP A 221 24.91 -8.88 -7.00
CA TRP A 221 23.46 -8.83 -7.03
C TRP A 221 22.93 -8.57 -8.44
N ARG A 222 23.52 -7.66 -9.21
CA ARG A 222 23.16 -7.44 -10.62
C ARG A 222 23.35 -8.70 -11.45
N GLY A 223 24.47 -9.40 -11.30
CA GLY A 223 24.73 -10.68 -11.96
C GLY A 223 23.71 -11.76 -11.56
N ALA A 224 23.32 -11.82 -10.29
CA ALA A 224 22.29 -12.72 -9.83
C ALA A 224 20.90 -12.36 -10.42
N LEU A 225 20.56 -11.07 -10.53
CA LEU A 225 19.34 -10.61 -11.21
C LEU A 225 19.34 -10.93 -12.69
N HIS A 226 20.45 -10.74 -13.38
CA HIS A 226 20.60 -11.14 -14.77
C HIS A 226 20.28 -12.63 -14.96
N THR A 227 20.86 -13.49 -14.13
CA THR A 227 20.56 -14.93 -14.16
C THR A 227 19.08 -15.20 -13.80
N PHE A 228 18.55 -14.48 -12.84
CA PHE A 228 17.18 -14.65 -12.32
C PHE A 228 16.10 -14.15 -13.30
N TRP A 229 16.35 -13.01 -13.96
CA TRP A 229 15.42 -12.38 -14.88
C TRP A 229 16.16 -11.52 -15.93
N PRO A 230 16.71 -12.13 -16.98
CA PRO A 230 17.57 -11.44 -17.96
C PRO A 230 16.91 -10.18 -18.59
N GLN A 231 15.59 -10.19 -18.76
CA GLN A 231 14.87 -9.05 -19.34
C GLN A 231 14.93 -7.77 -18.48
N LEU A 232 15.34 -7.88 -17.21
CA LEU A 232 15.52 -6.70 -16.34
C LEU A 232 16.77 -5.87 -16.70
N ASP A 233 17.75 -6.41 -17.42
CA ASP A 233 19.04 -5.74 -17.65
C ASP A 233 18.87 -4.34 -18.24
N GLU A 234 18.02 -4.19 -19.24
CA GLU A 234 17.79 -2.90 -19.90
C GLU A 234 17.14 -1.90 -18.94
N VAL A 235 16.08 -2.31 -18.24
CA VAL A 235 15.36 -1.46 -17.30
C VAL A 235 16.21 -1.07 -16.09
N LEU A 236 17.15 -1.95 -15.69
CA LEU A 236 18.06 -1.70 -14.57
C LEU A 236 19.34 -0.93 -14.95
N THR A 237 19.54 -0.61 -16.22
CA THR A 237 20.73 0.13 -16.68
C THR A 237 20.97 1.45 -15.91
N PRO A 238 19.96 2.24 -15.55
CA PRO A 238 20.17 3.46 -14.75
C PRO A 238 20.66 3.22 -13.31
N LEU A 239 20.53 1.99 -12.79
CA LEU A 239 20.99 1.65 -11.45
C LEU A 239 22.47 1.29 -11.51
N THR A 240 23.32 2.20 -11.06
CA THR A 240 24.78 2.04 -11.04
C THR A 240 25.35 1.80 -9.66
N GLN A 241 24.55 2.04 -8.61
CA GLN A 241 24.95 1.90 -7.21
C GLN A 241 23.77 1.56 -6.29
N ALA A 242 24.07 0.88 -5.17
CA ALA A 242 23.07 0.41 -4.21
C ALA A 242 22.23 1.53 -3.58
N GLN A 243 22.81 2.72 -3.40
CA GLN A 243 22.18 3.89 -2.78
C GLN A 243 21.00 4.47 -3.59
N GLN A 244 20.90 4.11 -4.87
CA GLN A 244 19.74 4.45 -5.71
C GLN A 244 18.52 3.58 -5.41
N LEU A 245 18.68 2.50 -4.64
CA LEU A 245 17.60 1.67 -4.16
C LEU A 245 17.05 2.20 -2.83
N THR A 246 15.77 2.43 -2.77
CA THR A 246 15.08 2.89 -1.54
C THR A 246 14.58 1.67 -0.76
N PRO A 247 14.98 1.52 0.52
CA PRO A 247 14.49 0.45 1.35
C PRO A 247 13.06 0.67 1.79
N ALA A 248 12.29 -0.41 1.88
CA ALA A 248 10.97 -0.42 2.48
C ALA A 248 10.84 -1.59 3.46
N THR A 249 10.53 -1.27 4.69
CA THR A 249 10.18 -2.24 5.72
C THR A 249 8.69 -2.18 6.01
N TYR A 250 8.12 -3.30 6.41
CA TYR A 250 6.70 -3.43 6.66
C TYR A 250 6.43 -3.77 8.12
N ARG A 251 5.23 -3.47 8.59
CA ARG A 251 4.78 -3.84 9.94
C ARG A 251 3.45 -4.55 9.83
N ASP A 252 3.22 -5.49 10.73
CA ASP A 252 1.90 -6.05 10.97
C ASP A 252 1.30 -5.41 12.22
N VAL A 253 0.16 -4.75 12.04
CA VAL A 253 -0.55 -4.04 13.11
C VAL A 253 -1.97 -4.59 13.22
N ILE A 254 -2.35 -5.06 14.41
CA ILE A 254 -3.71 -5.51 14.70
C ILE A 254 -4.22 -4.75 15.92
N MET A 255 -5.32 -4.04 15.72
CA MET A 255 -6.01 -3.32 16.81
C MET A 255 -7.35 -3.96 17.13
N SER A 256 -7.74 -3.92 18.41
CA SER A 256 -9.02 -4.43 18.89
C SER A 256 -10.19 -3.51 18.50
N LYS A 257 -9.94 -2.21 18.47
CA LYS A 257 -10.88 -1.17 18.02
C LYS A 257 -10.11 -0.04 17.32
N TRP A 258 -10.81 0.75 16.51
CA TRP A 258 -10.22 1.83 15.70
C TRP A 258 -10.89 3.19 15.94
N GLY A 259 -11.85 3.25 16.86
CA GLY A 259 -12.50 4.50 17.22
C GLY A 259 -13.22 4.38 18.56
N ASP A 260 -13.06 5.39 19.39
CA ASP A 260 -13.73 5.54 20.69
C ASP A 260 -13.58 6.99 21.19
N ASN A 261 -14.55 7.45 21.97
CA ASN A 261 -14.61 8.84 22.40
C ASN A 261 -14.45 9.81 21.20
N ARG A 262 -13.39 10.60 21.20
CA ARG A 262 -13.06 11.60 20.17
C ARG A 262 -11.83 11.21 19.34
N LEU A 263 -11.45 9.93 19.36
CA LEU A 263 -10.26 9.43 18.69
C LEU A 263 -10.61 8.36 17.65
N GLY A 264 -10.07 8.50 16.44
CA GLY A 264 -10.07 7.47 15.41
C GLY A 264 -8.67 7.14 14.94
N VAL A 265 -8.44 5.88 14.54
CA VAL A 265 -7.19 5.42 13.92
C VAL A 265 -7.54 4.76 12.59
N ILE A 266 -6.88 5.16 11.50
CA ILE A 266 -7.18 4.70 10.14
C ILE A 266 -5.92 4.32 9.35
N GLY A 267 -6.12 3.59 8.25
CA GLY A 267 -5.05 3.18 7.35
C GLY A 267 -3.98 2.34 8.02
N ASP A 268 -2.75 2.45 7.59
CA ASP A 268 -1.63 1.68 8.11
C ASP A 268 -1.36 1.94 9.61
N ALA A 269 -1.79 3.09 10.13
CA ALA A 269 -1.73 3.34 11.57
C ALA A 269 -2.62 2.36 12.36
N ALA A 270 -3.75 1.92 11.77
CA ALA A 270 -4.70 1.01 12.42
C ALA A 270 -4.45 -0.46 12.08
N HIS A 271 -4.02 -0.77 10.87
CA HIS A 271 -4.05 -2.14 10.35
C HIS A 271 -3.00 -2.40 9.26
N ALA A 272 -1.79 -1.88 9.42
CA ALA A 272 -0.68 -2.23 8.53
C ALA A 272 -0.55 -3.75 8.39
N MET A 273 -0.21 -4.19 7.18
CA MET A 273 -0.04 -5.59 6.83
C MET A 273 1.04 -5.75 5.77
N SER A 274 1.54 -6.97 5.57
CA SER A 274 2.50 -7.25 4.51
C SER A 274 1.93 -6.92 3.13
N PRO A 275 2.76 -6.56 2.13
CA PRO A 275 2.29 -6.05 0.84
C PRO A 275 1.79 -7.13 -0.13
N GLN A 276 1.68 -8.40 0.27
CA GLN A 276 1.43 -9.54 -0.61
C GLN A 276 0.17 -9.40 -1.49
N LEU A 277 -0.88 -8.80 -0.96
CA LEU A 277 -2.11 -8.55 -1.72
C LEU A 277 -2.20 -7.13 -2.30
N GLY A 278 -1.19 -6.27 -2.10
CA GLY A 278 -1.16 -4.90 -2.62
C GLY A 278 -2.31 -4.01 -2.12
N GLN A 279 -2.81 -4.22 -0.88
CA GLN A 279 -4.06 -3.60 -0.44
C GLN A 279 -3.90 -2.37 0.46
N GLY A 280 -2.70 -2.03 0.96
CA GLY A 280 -2.51 -0.97 1.97
C GLY A 280 -3.19 0.36 1.60
N ALA A 281 -2.81 0.96 0.47
CA ALA A 281 -3.39 2.22 0.01
C ALA A 281 -4.90 2.12 -0.27
N ASN A 282 -5.36 0.99 -0.81
CA ASN A 282 -6.78 0.75 -1.09
C ASN A 282 -7.61 0.69 0.19
N MET A 283 -7.09 0.03 1.23
CA MET A 283 -7.73 -0.04 2.54
C MET A 283 -7.80 1.34 3.19
N ALA A 284 -6.73 2.16 3.09
CA ALA A 284 -6.72 3.52 3.61
C ALA A 284 -7.75 4.42 2.92
N LEU A 285 -7.91 4.33 1.59
CA LEU A 285 -8.96 5.05 0.85
C LEU A 285 -10.36 4.62 1.28
N LEU A 286 -10.58 3.31 1.44
CA LEU A 286 -11.86 2.79 1.92
C LEU A 286 -12.16 3.20 3.37
N ASP A 287 -11.14 3.33 4.22
CA ASP A 287 -11.31 3.83 5.59
C ASP A 287 -11.72 5.29 5.61
N ALA A 288 -11.04 6.13 4.80
CA ALA A 288 -11.40 7.54 4.66
C ALA A 288 -12.85 7.70 4.18
N PHE A 289 -13.28 6.88 3.22
CA PHE A 289 -14.65 6.87 2.73
C PHE A 289 -15.67 6.41 3.80
N ALA A 290 -15.35 5.35 4.54
CA ALA A 290 -16.21 4.86 5.63
C ALA A 290 -16.31 5.88 6.77
N LEU A 291 -15.19 6.56 7.08
CA LEU A 291 -15.14 7.63 8.07
C LEU A 291 -16.03 8.81 7.65
N ALA A 292 -15.92 9.28 6.40
CA ALA A 292 -16.78 10.34 5.88
C ALA A 292 -18.26 9.99 5.99
N ARG A 293 -18.64 8.74 5.64
CA ARG A 293 -20.01 8.24 5.81
C ARG A 293 -20.44 8.14 7.28
N GLY A 294 -19.53 7.70 8.15
CA GLY A 294 -19.79 7.63 9.59
C GLY A 294 -20.03 9.00 10.18
N ILE A 295 -19.18 9.97 9.85
CA ILE A 295 -19.33 11.36 10.32
C ILE A 295 -20.63 12.00 9.82
N ALA A 296 -21.07 11.66 8.61
CA ALA A 296 -22.34 12.14 8.04
C ALA A 296 -23.58 11.41 8.60
N SER A 297 -23.43 10.39 9.45
CA SER A 297 -24.56 9.65 10.05
C SER A 297 -25.17 10.40 11.25
N HIS A 298 -26.30 9.88 11.73
CA HIS A 298 -26.93 10.40 12.94
C HIS A 298 -26.21 9.92 14.21
N GLY A 299 -26.43 10.61 15.33
CA GLY A 299 -25.83 10.32 16.61
C GLY A 299 -24.77 11.34 17.03
N ASP A 300 -24.18 11.15 18.20
CA ASP A 300 -23.07 11.97 18.64
C ASP A 300 -21.76 11.59 17.91
N LEU A 301 -20.71 12.38 18.07
CA LEU A 301 -19.46 12.18 17.33
C LEU A 301 -18.75 10.87 17.71
N GLN A 302 -18.87 10.42 18.97
CA GLN A 302 -18.35 9.13 19.43
C GLN A 302 -19.05 7.97 18.70
N GLU A 303 -20.39 8.00 18.63
CA GLU A 303 -21.17 6.98 17.92
C GLU A 303 -20.83 6.95 16.43
N ARG A 304 -20.65 8.11 15.80
CA ARG A 304 -20.26 8.26 14.39
C ARG A 304 -18.88 7.65 14.11
N LEU A 305 -17.88 7.93 14.96
CA LEU A 305 -16.54 7.36 14.83
C LEU A 305 -16.55 5.83 15.05
N ALA A 306 -17.29 5.36 16.05
CA ALA A 306 -17.47 3.93 16.30
C ALA A 306 -18.22 3.24 15.15
N HIS A 307 -19.19 3.89 14.53
CA HIS A 307 -19.89 3.39 13.35
C HIS A 307 -18.96 3.25 12.16
N ALA A 308 -18.18 4.27 11.85
CA ALA A 308 -17.18 4.22 10.79
C ALA A 308 -16.20 3.03 10.97
N ALA A 309 -15.67 2.84 12.18
CA ALA A 309 -14.80 1.73 12.53
C ALA A 309 -15.49 0.36 12.31
N ARG A 310 -16.75 0.21 12.70
CA ARG A 310 -17.53 -1.04 12.47
C ARG A 310 -17.74 -1.35 11.00
N LEU A 311 -17.99 -0.35 10.15
CA LEU A 311 -18.15 -0.53 8.70
C LEU A 311 -16.94 -1.21 8.06
N ARG A 312 -15.74 -0.95 8.57
CA ARG A 312 -14.48 -1.44 8.01
C ARG A 312 -13.95 -2.72 8.66
N SER A 313 -14.24 -2.92 9.94
CA SER A 313 -13.55 -3.92 10.77
C SER A 313 -13.58 -5.34 10.20
N ARG A 314 -14.71 -5.80 9.66
CA ARG A 314 -14.84 -7.15 9.08
C ARG A 314 -14.03 -7.30 7.80
N HIS A 315 -14.04 -6.30 6.93
CA HIS A 315 -13.32 -6.31 5.68
C HIS A 315 -11.81 -6.31 5.91
N VAL A 316 -11.30 -5.42 6.76
CA VAL A 316 -9.88 -5.34 7.10
C VAL A 316 -9.40 -6.63 7.77
N LYS A 317 -10.13 -7.17 8.75
CA LYS A 317 -9.77 -8.44 9.41
C LYS A 317 -9.68 -9.62 8.43
N LEU A 318 -10.59 -9.67 7.45
CA LEU A 318 -10.53 -10.67 6.39
C LEU A 318 -9.22 -10.54 5.59
N TYR A 319 -8.89 -9.31 5.14
CA TYR A 319 -7.66 -9.10 4.37
C TYR A 319 -6.39 -9.28 5.19
N GLN A 320 -6.38 -8.94 6.47
CA GLN A 320 -5.28 -9.27 7.37
C GLN A 320 -5.07 -10.79 7.46
N ALA A 321 -6.15 -11.56 7.65
CA ALA A 321 -6.08 -13.02 7.72
C ALA A 321 -5.61 -13.62 6.38
N LEU A 322 -6.13 -13.17 5.25
CA LEU A 322 -5.75 -13.63 3.92
C LEU A 322 -4.28 -13.28 3.59
N THR A 323 -3.86 -12.07 3.91
CA THR A 323 -2.48 -11.63 3.73
C THR A 323 -1.53 -12.46 4.61
N TRP A 324 -1.87 -12.65 5.87
CA TRP A 324 -1.09 -13.48 6.80
C TRP A 324 -0.95 -14.92 6.31
N ALA A 325 -2.03 -15.53 5.81
CA ALA A 325 -2.01 -16.89 5.25
C ALA A 325 -1.23 -16.98 3.93
N ALA A 326 -1.32 -15.94 3.08
CA ALA A 326 -0.65 -15.93 1.78
C ALA A 326 0.86 -15.65 1.90
N THR A 327 1.27 -14.83 2.86
CA THR A 327 2.64 -14.34 2.97
C THR A 327 3.71 -15.44 2.98
N PRO A 328 3.61 -16.54 3.75
CA PRO A 328 4.63 -17.58 3.74
C PRO A 328 4.81 -18.27 2.38
N LEU A 329 3.79 -18.24 1.53
CA LEU A 329 3.84 -18.84 0.20
C LEU A 329 4.76 -18.05 -0.76
N TYR A 330 5.03 -16.78 -0.46
CA TYR A 330 5.79 -15.87 -1.30
C TYR A 330 7.05 -15.32 -0.63
N GLN A 331 7.08 -15.31 0.71
CA GLN A 331 8.20 -14.80 1.51
C GLN A 331 8.51 -15.78 2.66
N SER A 332 9.38 -16.73 2.39
CA SER A 332 9.77 -17.77 3.36
C SER A 332 11.03 -18.50 2.91
N ASP A 333 11.86 -18.88 3.86
CA ASP A 333 13.02 -19.74 3.64
C ASP A 333 12.65 -21.23 3.55
N LYS A 334 11.40 -21.59 3.89
CA LYS A 334 10.94 -22.97 3.88
C LYS A 334 10.49 -23.40 2.48
N ALA A 335 11.22 -24.32 1.86
CA ALA A 335 10.97 -24.79 0.50
C ALA A 335 9.55 -25.36 0.28
N TRP A 336 8.95 -25.99 1.28
CA TRP A 336 7.62 -26.60 1.15
C TRP A 336 6.50 -25.55 0.93
N HIS A 337 6.68 -24.30 1.38
CA HIS A 337 5.71 -23.24 1.11
C HIS A 337 5.60 -22.95 -0.40
N ALA A 338 6.73 -22.88 -1.10
CA ALA A 338 6.76 -22.72 -2.55
C ALA A 338 6.11 -23.92 -3.25
N LEU A 339 6.39 -25.15 -2.80
CA LEU A 339 5.79 -26.36 -3.35
C LEU A 339 4.27 -26.36 -3.19
N LEU A 340 3.76 -26.00 -1.99
CA LEU A 340 2.32 -25.87 -1.75
C LEU A 340 1.67 -24.85 -2.70
N ARG A 341 2.29 -23.67 -2.87
CA ARG A 341 1.82 -22.65 -3.82
C ARG A 341 1.82 -23.21 -5.24
N ASP A 342 2.94 -23.75 -5.69
CA ASP A 342 3.17 -24.07 -7.10
C ASP A 342 2.35 -25.30 -7.56
N PHE A 343 2.16 -26.29 -6.70
CA PHE A 343 1.57 -27.58 -7.06
C PHE A 343 0.13 -27.76 -6.58
N LEU A 344 -0.33 -27.00 -5.59
CA LEU A 344 -1.70 -27.10 -5.10
C LEU A 344 -2.51 -25.83 -5.37
N LEU A 345 -2.05 -24.67 -4.88
CA LEU A 345 -2.86 -23.46 -4.95
C LEU A 345 -2.93 -22.86 -6.36
N THR A 346 -1.83 -22.92 -7.11
CA THR A 346 -1.81 -22.41 -8.48
C THR A 346 -2.74 -23.18 -9.43
N PRO A 347 -2.75 -24.51 -9.47
CA PRO A 347 -3.72 -25.27 -10.26
C PRO A 347 -5.17 -25.02 -9.85
N LEU A 348 -5.46 -25.00 -8.54
CA LEU A 348 -6.82 -24.70 -8.03
C LEU A 348 -7.31 -23.31 -8.46
N GLY A 349 -6.42 -22.33 -8.51
CA GLY A 349 -6.75 -20.99 -8.97
C GLY A 349 -7.12 -20.89 -10.46
N ARG A 350 -6.79 -21.89 -11.28
CA ARG A 350 -7.09 -21.93 -12.73
C ARG A 350 -8.43 -22.56 -13.06
N VAL A 351 -8.98 -23.33 -12.15
CA VAL A 351 -10.27 -24.03 -12.35
C VAL A 351 -11.41 -23.15 -11.83
N PRO A 352 -12.52 -22.99 -12.59
CA PRO A 352 -13.68 -22.26 -12.10
C PRO A 352 -14.18 -22.81 -10.74
N PRO A 353 -14.53 -21.92 -9.74
CA PRO A 353 -14.62 -20.44 -9.82
C PRO A 353 -13.31 -19.69 -9.48
N GLY A 354 -12.15 -20.38 -9.43
CA GLY A 354 -10.86 -19.84 -8.98
C GLY A 354 -10.46 -18.49 -9.58
N PRO A 355 -10.49 -18.30 -10.93
CA PRO A 355 -10.10 -17.03 -11.54
C PRO A 355 -10.96 -15.85 -11.05
N ARG A 356 -12.26 -16.05 -10.86
CA ARG A 356 -13.16 -15.00 -10.35
C ARG A 356 -12.91 -14.69 -8.88
N ILE A 357 -12.61 -15.69 -8.06
CA ILE A 357 -12.24 -15.52 -6.65
C ILE A 357 -10.94 -14.75 -6.55
N GLN A 358 -9.92 -15.11 -7.33
CA GLN A 358 -8.64 -14.39 -7.37
C GLN A 358 -8.82 -12.93 -7.79
N ALA A 359 -9.58 -12.68 -8.87
CA ALA A 359 -9.87 -11.33 -9.34
C ALA A 359 -10.55 -10.49 -8.24
N ARG A 360 -11.53 -11.02 -7.53
CA ARG A 360 -12.21 -10.33 -6.42
C ARG A 360 -11.29 -10.07 -5.24
N LEU A 361 -10.45 -11.05 -4.89
CA LEU A 361 -9.49 -10.93 -3.81
C LEU A 361 -8.47 -9.83 -4.10
N VAL A 362 -7.84 -9.86 -5.28
CA VAL A 362 -6.87 -8.86 -5.70
C VAL A 362 -7.53 -7.48 -5.83
N ALA A 363 -8.75 -7.40 -6.35
CA ALA A 363 -9.48 -6.15 -6.51
C ALA A 363 -9.89 -5.47 -5.18
N GLY A 364 -9.73 -6.12 -4.03
CA GLY A 364 -10.16 -5.57 -2.75
C GLY A 364 -11.67 -5.71 -2.50
N LEU A 365 -12.37 -6.58 -3.25
CA LEU A 365 -13.83 -6.69 -3.27
C LEU A 365 -14.38 -7.85 -2.43
N GLU A 366 -13.52 -8.67 -1.83
CA GLU A 366 -13.98 -9.70 -0.90
C GLU A 366 -14.47 -9.07 0.39
N SER A 367 -15.70 -9.40 0.75
CA SER A 367 -16.34 -8.94 1.98
C SER A 367 -17.21 -10.07 2.54
N PRO A 368 -17.22 -10.27 3.86
CA PRO A 368 -18.22 -11.14 4.48
C PRO A 368 -19.62 -10.71 4.05
N ARG A 369 -20.49 -11.66 3.75
CA ARG A 369 -21.82 -11.44 3.11
C ARG A 369 -22.67 -10.31 3.71
N SER A 370 -22.43 -9.90 4.93
CA SER A 370 -23.13 -8.81 5.62
C SER A 370 -22.66 -7.39 5.29
N ALA A 371 -21.56 -7.23 4.55
CA ALA A 371 -20.95 -5.94 4.24
C ALA A 371 -21.04 -5.56 2.74
N ARG A 372 -21.95 -6.16 1.97
CA ARG A 372 -22.24 -5.68 0.61
C ARG A 372 -22.72 -4.23 0.71
N MET A 373 -21.80 -3.30 0.46
CA MET A 373 -22.16 -1.95 0.09
C MET A 373 -23.00 -2.08 -1.19
N LYS A 374 -24.32 -1.86 -1.09
CA LYS A 374 -25.17 -1.80 -2.27
C LYS A 374 -24.55 -0.76 -3.20
N ASN A 375 -24.06 -1.21 -4.34
CA ASN A 375 -23.73 -0.34 -5.46
C ASN A 375 -25.04 0.28 -5.93
N THR A 376 -25.40 1.40 -5.32
CA THR A 376 -26.42 2.26 -5.90
C THR A 376 -25.68 3.09 -6.93
N PRO A 377 -26.01 2.98 -8.23
CA PRO A 377 -25.44 3.91 -9.20
C PRO A 377 -25.83 5.31 -8.79
N ALA A 378 -24.88 6.23 -8.85
CA ALA A 378 -25.16 7.66 -8.70
C ALA A 378 -26.12 8.02 -9.86
N THR A 379 -27.38 8.24 -9.55
CA THR A 379 -28.29 8.93 -10.45
C THR A 379 -27.79 10.37 -10.56
N ARG A 380 -27.45 10.71 -11.78
CA ARG A 380 -27.13 11.99 -12.46
C ARG A 380 -26.93 13.23 -11.60
#